data_8df60bf693e7f6b4216626d960cce684
#
_entry.id   8df60bf693e7f6b4216626d960cce684
#
_cell.length_a   1.000
_cell.length_b   1.000
_cell.length_c   1.000
_cell.angle_alpha   90.00
_cell.angle_beta   90.00
_cell.angle_gamma   90.00
#
_symmetry.space_group_name_H-M   'P 1'
#
loop_
_entity.id
_entity.type
_entity.pdbx_description
1 polymer ?
#
loop_
_entity_poly.entity_id
_entity_poly.type
_entity_poly.pdbx_seq_one_letter_code
_entity_poly.pdbx_strand_id
1 'polypeptide(L)'
;MATRPQDQWSLRIVNAETGTGKTTLLTILLGMMGKLNTDHRLLVATPFKDEASRLANDINRIAGTPTFAIAQHGEAKGAYTISGKYPCKVITTNAYIRALHDDERRETLYAYGQDEKRGLTIIDEALSPVSVYKMTADSASRIDAGLPEDIILEYGMAAHTLNEIKRARNEYLETGVASFLPFKLHKDTDRLLKAVQDSKEVNSEFKHEFENTVNMLRAYASDTSTRFVISEGRAHAFYAAQSEPILTVPAVILDATAELNLTYALLPKSKVQWVPIRPMRNYRNATLRVLMNIGTGKNAVGTNTDNKLNKLWRYTAKYRLEDIDTAIFSHLNTRDAFNELHKRETVRLDNNPRMSWGYYGKLNGLNEYKECHNLITASFPHQTEGWAISLFEALRGIQTEDWRKGKADRQFIDNNGREYADIVNAIRSSYYAYTIIQEINRIAIRKNVSADGDCPVVSIVHMWAADSLAFQALMAVKKTMTNINLVFDYGFSWEDSDASRLKKLLHVLTFTPPPYRMVATELVRNILEGEERDKADLATLKARREDPFADELKPTEITKPEVQKIWERLAKEISKNQIVAKKVLQAMKIDIRKSAGKPTLIVKS
;
A
#
# COMPACT_ATOMS: atom_id res chain seq x y z
N MET A 1 14.63 18.08 -23.30
CA MET A 1 14.22 18.50 -21.95
C MET A 1 15.19 19.50 -21.34
N ALA A 2 16.48 19.33 -21.51
CA ALA A 2 17.54 20.20 -20.94
C ALA A 2 17.52 21.68 -21.36
N THR A 3 16.74 22.05 -22.37
CA THR A 3 16.70 23.42 -22.91
C THR A 3 15.49 24.24 -22.49
N ARG A 4 14.59 23.67 -21.62
CA ARG A 4 13.42 24.44 -21.14
C ARG A 4 13.78 25.27 -19.91
N PRO A 5 13.26 26.50 -19.80
CA PRO A 5 13.40 27.30 -18.60
C PRO A 5 12.93 26.54 -17.34
N GLN A 6 13.49 26.85 -16.18
CA GLN A 6 13.25 26.13 -14.92
C GLN A 6 11.78 26.15 -14.48
N ASP A 7 11.04 27.20 -14.81
CA ASP A 7 9.61 27.37 -14.57
C ASP A 7 8.72 26.47 -15.44
N GLN A 8 9.24 25.94 -16.55
CA GLN A 8 8.56 25.01 -17.45
C GLN A 8 8.85 23.52 -17.17
N TRP A 9 9.66 23.22 -16.16
CA TRP A 9 9.99 21.84 -15.81
C TRP A 9 8.77 21.13 -15.20
N SER A 10 8.56 19.91 -15.63
CA SER A 10 7.47 19.06 -15.15
C SER A 10 7.94 17.67 -14.79
N LEU A 11 7.30 17.11 -13.79
CA LEU A 11 7.41 15.70 -13.43
C LEU A 11 6.59 14.90 -14.45
N ARG A 12 7.21 13.96 -15.16
CA ARG A 12 6.52 13.06 -16.07
C ARG A 12 6.28 11.72 -15.37
N ILE A 13 5.03 11.34 -15.27
CA ILE A 13 4.61 10.09 -14.63
C ILE A 13 4.23 9.08 -15.69
N VAL A 14 4.96 7.98 -15.75
CA VAL A 14 4.74 6.86 -16.66
C VAL A 14 4.07 5.74 -15.87
N ASN A 15 2.77 5.58 -16.06
CA ASN A 15 1.97 4.57 -15.38
C ASN A 15 1.96 3.26 -16.18
N ALA A 16 3.09 2.56 -16.23
CA ALA A 16 3.19 1.24 -16.85
C ALA A 16 3.06 0.14 -15.80
N GLU A 17 2.19 -0.85 -16.02
CA GLU A 17 1.88 -1.93 -15.08
C GLU A 17 3.12 -2.68 -14.59
N THR A 18 3.05 -3.27 -13.41
CA THR A 18 4.14 -4.09 -12.87
C THR A 18 4.35 -5.34 -13.74
N GLY A 19 5.62 -5.72 -13.94
CA GLY A 19 5.97 -6.89 -14.78
C GLY A 19 5.95 -6.63 -16.28
N THR A 20 5.69 -5.38 -16.74
CA THR A 20 5.77 -5.01 -18.16
C THR A 20 7.19 -4.72 -18.66
N GLY A 21 8.20 -4.93 -17.81
CA GLY A 21 9.60 -4.78 -18.19
C GLY A 21 10.14 -3.36 -18.15
N LYS A 22 9.54 -2.45 -17.37
CA LYS A 22 10.00 -1.05 -17.22
C LYS A 22 11.50 -0.94 -16.97
N THR A 23 11.97 -1.58 -15.90
CA THR A 23 13.40 -1.57 -15.52
C THR A 23 14.27 -2.22 -16.59
N THR A 24 13.78 -3.29 -17.24
CA THR A 24 14.50 -3.94 -18.36
C THR A 24 14.62 -3.00 -19.56
N LEU A 25 13.50 -2.37 -19.96
CA LEU A 25 13.51 -1.38 -21.04
C LEU A 25 14.43 -0.20 -20.74
N LEU A 26 14.37 0.32 -19.50
CA LEU A 26 15.27 1.36 -19.02
C LEU A 26 16.73 0.93 -19.14
N THR A 27 17.07 -0.28 -18.68
CA THR A 27 18.42 -0.83 -18.76
C THR A 27 18.92 -0.92 -20.21
N ILE A 28 18.07 -1.43 -21.11
CA ILE A 28 18.39 -1.55 -22.54
C ILE A 28 18.59 -0.17 -23.16
N LEU A 29 17.66 0.77 -22.92
CA LEU A 29 17.74 2.14 -23.44
C LEU A 29 19.03 2.82 -23.00
N LEU A 30 19.35 2.80 -21.71
CA LEU A 30 20.54 3.43 -21.17
C LEU A 30 21.83 2.75 -21.67
N GLY A 31 21.83 1.42 -21.74
CA GLY A 31 22.96 0.66 -22.31
C GLY A 31 23.21 0.96 -23.79
N MET A 32 22.14 1.10 -24.58
CA MET A 32 22.24 1.50 -25.99
C MET A 32 22.73 2.93 -26.14
N MET A 33 22.29 3.87 -25.27
CA MET A 33 22.82 5.22 -25.22
C MET A 33 24.33 5.23 -24.97
N GLY A 34 24.80 4.37 -24.04
CA GLY A 34 26.24 4.17 -23.80
C GLY A 34 26.98 3.61 -25.02
N LYS A 35 26.40 2.60 -25.67
CA LYS A 35 26.96 1.96 -26.87
C LYS A 35 27.07 2.94 -28.05
N LEU A 36 26.10 3.84 -28.21
CA LEU A 36 26.06 4.87 -29.25
C LEU A 36 26.83 6.11 -28.87
N ASN A 37 27.46 6.13 -27.70
CA ASN A 37 28.23 7.27 -27.16
C ASN A 37 27.48 8.61 -27.26
N THR A 38 26.20 8.59 -26.80
CA THR A 38 25.36 9.80 -26.82
C THR A 38 25.82 10.83 -25.78
N ASP A 39 25.61 12.12 -26.03
CA ASP A 39 25.96 13.21 -25.10
C ASP A 39 24.99 13.37 -23.91
N HIS A 40 24.11 12.40 -23.68
CA HIS A 40 23.16 12.49 -22.58
C HIS A 40 23.81 12.16 -21.23
N ARG A 41 23.55 13.02 -20.24
CA ARG A 41 24.03 12.90 -18.88
C ARG A 41 22.82 12.65 -17.98
N LEU A 42 22.82 11.52 -17.26
CA LEU A 42 21.64 10.94 -16.65
C LEU A 42 21.85 10.67 -15.16
N LEU A 43 20.80 10.86 -14.39
CA LEU A 43 20.67 10.41 -13.02
C LEU A 43 19.54 9.40 -12.94
N VAL A 44 19.79 8.24 -12.32
CA VAL A 44 18.78 7.21 -12.10
C VAL A 44 18.65 6.97 -10.59
N ALA A 45 17.46 7.02 -10.06
CA ALA A 45 17.15 6.69 -8.67
C ALA A 45 16.36 5.39 -8.60
N THR A 46 16.83 4.44 -7.77
CA THR A 46 16.20 3.14 -7.53
C THR A 46 15.92 2.96 -6.03
N PRO A 47 14.99 2.10 -5.60
CA PRO A 47 14.67 1.93 -4.19
C PRO A 47 15.85 1.45 -3.34
N PHE A 48 16.71 0.56 -3.83
CA PHE A 48 17.70 -0.18 -3.04
C PHE A 48 19.11 -0.14 -3.59
N LYS A 49 20.09 -0.31 -2.69
CA LYS A 49 21.53 -0.33 -3.00
C LYS A 49 21.91 -1.43 -3.97
N ASP A 50 21.42 -2.65 -3.73
CA ASP A 50 21.71 -3.82 -4.57
C ASP A 50 21.15 -3.65 -5.97
N GLU A 51 19.97 -3.05 -6.08
CA GLU A 51 19.34 -2.75 -7.35
C GLU A 51 20.12 -1.67 -8.11
N ALA A 52 20.60 -0.63 -7.43
CA ALA A 52 21.44 0.39 -8.03
C ALA A 52 22.73 -0.21 -8.60
N SER A 53 23.39 -1.10 -7.84
CA SER A 53 24.60 -1.79 -8.29
C SER A 53 24.32 -2.71 -9.48
N ARG A 54 23.26 -3.51 -9.41
CA ARG A 54 22.85 -4.39 -10.50
C ARG A 54 22.52 -3.61 -11.77
N LEU A 55 21.74 -2.55 -11.65
CA LEU A 55 21.33 -1.71 -12.78
C LEU A 55 22.53 -1.08 -13.48
N ALA A 56 23.49 -0.50 -12.73
CA ALA A 56 24.70 0.07 -13.29
C ALA A 56 25.55 -0.98 -14.04
N ASN A 57 25.69 -2.19 -13.47
CA ASN A 57 26.41 -3.28 -14.11
C ASN A 57 25.73 -3.76 -15.40
N ASP A 58 24.41 -3.92 -15.39
CA ASP A 58 23.64 -4.35 -16.56
C ASP A 58 23.69 -3.30 -17.68
N ILE A 59 23.60 -2.01 -17.34
CA ILE A 59 23.77 -0.89 -18.30
C ILE A 59 25.15 -0.97 -18.93
N ASN A 60 26.23 -1.11 -18.14
CA ASN A 60 27.61 -1.19 -18.63
C ASN A 60 27.83 -2.42 -19.53
N ARG A 61 27.24 -3.55 -19.17
CA ARG A 61 27.30 -4.77 -19.98
C ARG A 61 26.71 -4.56 -21.38
N ILE A 62 25.56 -3.87 -21.49
CA ILE A 62 24.92 -3.57 -22.77
C ILE A 62 25.71 -2.48 -23.53
N ALA A 63 26.22 -1.48 -22.82
CA ALA A 63 27.05 -0.43 -23.40
C ALA A 63 28.39 -0.94 -23.97
N GLY A 64 28.85 -2.11 -23.49
CA GLY A 64 30.13 -2.68 -23.85
C GLY A 64 31.33 -1.94 -23.23
N THR A 65 31.11 -1.13 -22.20
CA THR A 65 32.12 -0.38 -21.46
C THR A 65 31.79 -0.27 -19.98
N PRO A 66 32.79 -0.40 -19.08
CA PRO A 66 32.56 -0.23 -17.63
C PRO A 66 32.45 1.24 -17.18
N THR A 67 32.62 2.20 -18.12
CA THR A 67 32.75 3.62 -17.80
C THR A 67 31.52 4.47 -18.12
N PHE A 68 30.41 3.87 -18.54
CA PHE A 68 29.18 4.60 -18.84
C PHE A 68 28.30 4.81 -17.59
N ALA A 69 28.09 3.80 -16.76
CA ALA A 69 27.25 3.88 -15.58
C ALA A 69 28.01 3.52 -14.28
N ILE A 70 27.68 4.21 -13.19
CA ILE A 70 28.22 3.94 -11.85
C ILE A 70 27.12 3.96 -10.78
N ALA A 71 27.12 2.98 -9.88
CA ALA A 71 26.30 3.00 -8.69
C ALA A 71 27.00 3.80 -7.56
N GLN A 72 26.27 4.72 -6.93
CA GLN A 72 26.77 5.50 -5.80
C GLN A 72 25.86 5.28 -4.57
N HIS A 73 26.40 4.55 -3.59
CA HIS A 73 25.74 4.31 -2.28
C HIS A 73 26.79 4.04 -1.19
N GLY A 74 26.39 4.03 0.08
CA GLY A 74 27.32 3.97 1.21
C GLY A 74 28.25 2.76 1.24
N GLU A 75 27.94 1.68 0.54
CA GLU A 75 28.75 0.46 0.44
C GLU A 75 29.68 0.46 -0.78
N ALA A 76 29.44 1.34 -1.75
CA ALA A 76 30.26 1.48 -2.97
C ALA A 76 31.45 2.40 -2.67
N LYS A 77 32.51 1.84 -2.09
CA LYS A 77 33.75 2.57 -1.72
C LYS A 77 34.37 3.23 -2.96
N GLY A 78 34.76 4.50 -2.83
CA GLY A 78 35.39 5.28 -3.91
C GLY A 78 34.45 5.84 -4.97
N ALA A 79 33.19 5.43 -5.02
CA ALA A 79 32.22 5.91 -6.02
C ALA A 79 31.97 7.43 -5.94
N TYR A 80 32.09 8.01 -4.74
CA TYR A 80 31.85 9.44 -4.54
C TYR A 80 32.87 10.33 -5.25
N THR A 81 34.15 9.94 -5.28
CA THR A 81 35.22 10.72 -5.89
C THR A 81 35.25 10.65 -7.43
N ILE A 82 34.74 9.58 -7.99
CA ILE A 82 34.82 9.35 -9.45
C ILE A 82 33.45 9.45 -10.15
N SER A 83 32.36 9.52 -9.41
CA SER A 83 31.00 9.51 -10.01
C SER A 83 30.73 10.66 -10.98
N GLY A 84 31.41 11.78 -10.83
CA GLY A 84 31.36 12.92 -11.75
C GLY A 84 31.88 12.64 -13.18
N LYS A 85 32.65 11.56 -13.36
CA LYS A 85 33.20 11.17 -14.67
C LYS A 85 32.29 10.23 -15.48
N TYR A 86 31.23 9.71 -14.86
CA TYR A 86 30.32 8.74 -15.49
C TYR A 86 29.07 9.43 -16.04
N PRO A 87 28.74 9.23 -17.33
CA PRO A 87 27.53 9.80 -17.93
C PRO A 87 26.24 9.44 -17.19
N CYS A 88 26.12 8.19 -16.74
CA CYS A 88 24.97 7.70 -15.98
C CYS A 88 25.35 7.45 -14.52
N LYS A 89 24.74 8.17 -13.59
CA LYS A 89 24.87 7.94 -12.16
C LYS A 89 23.62 7.25 -11.64
N VAL A 90 23.77 6.12 -10.96
CA VAL A 90 22.67 5.37 -10.34
C VAL A 90 22.79 5.48 -8.83
N ILE A 91 21.72 5.91 -8.16
CA ILE A 91 21.66 6.12 -6.70
C ILE A 91 20.41 5.51 -6.11
N THR A 92 20.30 5.50 -4.77
CA THR A 92 19.03 5.14 -4.13
C THR A 92 18.07 6.33 -4.07
N THR A 93 16.76 6.05 -4.11
CA THR A 93 15.70 7.07 -3.97
C THR A 93 15.86 7.89 -2.69
N ASN A 94 16.23 7.26 -1.57
CA ASN A 94 16.52 7.96 -0.32
C ASN A 94 17.71 8.91 -0.42
N ALA A 95 18.78 8.51 -1.12
CA ALA A 95 19.94 9.39 -1.35
C ALA A 95 19.55 10.56 -2.26
N TYR A 96 18.69 10.32 -3.26
CA TYR A 96 18.14 11.35 -4.12
C TYR A 96 17.35 12.41 -3.32
N ILE A 97 16.38 11.99 -2.52
CA ILE A 97 15.57 12.89 -1.69
C ILE A 97 16.45 13.70 -0.73
N ARG A 98 17.36 13.04 -0.03
CA ARG A 98 18.29 13.74 0.89
C ARG A 98 19.14 14.80 0.19
N ALA A 99 19.56 14.53 -1.02
CA ALA A 99 20.36 15.48 -1.80
C ALA A 99 19.53 16.69 -2.27
N LEU A 100 18.22 16.54 -2.49
CA LEU A 100 17.36 17.65 -2.89
C LEU A 100 17.16 18.70 -1.77
N HIS A 101 17.32 18.31 -0.50
CA HIS A 101 17.22 19.20 0.66
C HIS A 101 18.49 19.97 0.98
N ASP A 102 19.60 19.68 0.31
CA ASP A 102 20.92 20.24 0.58
C ASP A 102 21.50 20.75 -0.73
N ASP A 103 21.74 22.06 -0.83
CA ASP A 103 22.19 22.70 -2.07
C ASP A 103 23.55 22.17 -2.55
N GLU A 104 24.49 21.94 -1.65
CA GLU A 104 25.82 21.41 -1.98
C GLU A 104 25.72 19.95 -2.47
N ARG A 105 24.95 19.13 -1.78
CA ARG A 105 24.69 17.74 -2.21
C ARG A 105 23.93 17.69 -3.53
N ARG A 106 22.97 18.57 -3.74
CA ARG A 106 22.22 18.67 -5.00
C ARG A 106 23.13 19.05 -6.15
N GLU A 107 23.99 20.06 -5.98
CA GLU A 107 24.97 20.43 -7.00
C GLU A 107 25.92 19.24 -7.31
N THR A 108 26.46 18.57 -6.29
CA THR A 108 27.31 17.38 -6.45
C THR A 108 26.58 16.23 -7.15
N LEU A 109 25.28 16.06 -6.87
CA LEU A 109 24.46 15.01 -7.45
C LEU A 109 24.33 15.20 -8.97
N TYR A 110 24.10 16.45 -9.41
CA TYR A 110 23.92 16.79 -10.81
C TYR A 110 25.23 17.09 -11.57
N ALA A 111 26.33 17.33 -10.88
CA ALA A 111 27.60 17.60 -11.50
C ALA A 111 28.12 16.47 -12.40
N TYR A 112 28.63 16.83 -13.59
CA TYR A 112 29.32 15.95 -14.52
C TYR A 112 30.51 16.69 -15.10
N GLY A 113 31.72 16.07 -15.07
CA GLY A 113 32.93 16.75 -15.50
C GLY A 113 33.23 17.99 -14.66
N GLN A 114 33.75 19.03 -15.30
CA GLN A 114 34.09 20.31 -14.66
C GLN A 114 32.92 21.30 -14.69
N ASP A 115 32.18 21.37 -15.81
CA ASP A 115 31.20 22.45 -16.04
C ASP A 115 29.83 21.94 -16.53
N GLU A 116 29.65 20.62 -16.71
CA GLU A 116 28.41 20.06 -17.20
C GLU A 116 27.51 19.58 -16.05
N LYS A 117 26.19 19.52 -16.31
CA LYS A 117 25.19 18.96 -15.38
C LYS A 117 24.39 17.86 -16.05
N ARG A 118 23.93 16.91 -15.23
CA ARG A 118 22.97 15.88 -15.65
C ARG A 118 21.62 16.53 -15.93
N GLY A 119 21.11 16.35 -17.14
CA GLY A 119 19.91 17.04 -17.63
C GLY A 119 18.60 16.26 -17.43
N LEU A 120 18.66 14.97 -17.08
CA LEU A 120 17.48 14.13 -16.91
C LEU A 120 17.63 13.20 -15.70
N THR A 121 16.61 13.21 -14.85
CA THR A 121 16.45 12.26 -13.76
C THR A 121 15.39 11.23 -14.11
N ILE A 122 15.67 9.95 -13.87
CA ILE A 122 14.72 8.85 -14.00
C ILE A 122 14.59 8.18 -12.65
N ILE A 123 13.37 8.04 -12.16
CA ILE A 123 13.06 7.42 -10.87
C ILE A 123 12.30 6.13 -11.15
N ASP A 124 12.93 5.00 -10.82
CA ASP A 124 12.30 3.68 -10.94
C ASP A 124 11.56 3.34 -9.65
N GLU A 125 10.27 3.15 -9.76
CA GLU A 125 9.25 3.01 -8.72
C GLU A 125 8.69 4.35 -8.17
N ALA A 126 7.70 4.23 -7.25
CA ALA A 126 6.99 5.36 -6.67
C ALA A 126 7.91 6.27 -5.84
N LEU A 127 7.73 7.58 -5.99
CA LEU A 127 8.35 8.60 -5.16
C LEU A 127 7.29 9.25 -4.27
N SER A 128 7.51 9.28 -2.96
CA SER A 128 6.65 10.06 -2.08
C SER A 128 7.01 11.55 -2.17
N PRO A 129 6.06 12.44 -2.53
CA PRO A 129 6.32 13.88 -2.54
C PRO A 129 6.29 14.51 -1.16
N VAL A 130 6.04 13.74 -0.10
CA VAL A 130 5.95 14.20 1.29
C VAL A 130 6.58 13.18 2.22
N SER A 131 7.41 13.63 3.11
CA SER A 131 7.86 12.88 4.28
C SER A 131 6.96 13.19 5.46
N VAL A 132 6.35 12.16 6.05
CA VAL A 132 5.48 12.28 7.22
C VAL A 132 6.11 11.56 8.39
N TYR A 133 6.26 12.29 9.49
CA TYR A 133 6.81 11.80 10.75
C TYR A 133 5.72 11.80 11.81
N LYS A 134 5.71 10.74 12.62
CA LYS A 134 4.76 10.57 13.72
C LYS A 134 5.49 10.19 14.99
N MET A 135 5.12 10.80 16.11
CA MET A 135 5.53 10.41 17.44
C MET A 135 4.35 10.38 18.40
N THR A 136 4.32 9.41 19.30
CA THR A 136 3.40 9.36 20.43
C THR A 136 4.13 9.77 21.71
N ALA A 137 3.36 10.12 22.74
CA ALA A 137 3.91 10.42 24.04
C ALA A 137 4.71 9.25 24.65
N ASP A 138 4.24 8.02 24.40
CA ASP A 138 4.92 6.82 24.90
C ASP A 138 6.25 6.60 24.18
N SER A 139 6.34 6.87 22.88
CA SER A 139 7.59 6.85 22.12
C SER A 139 8.61 7.83 22.70
N ALA A 140 8.20 9.07 22.98
CA ALA A 140 9.07 10.08 23.57
C ALA A 140 9.62 9.65 24.94
N SER A 141 8.77 9.04 25.77
CA SER A 141 9.18 8.55 27.09
C SER A 141 10.14 7.35 27.02
N ARG A 142 9.90 6.42 26.09
CA ARG A 142 10.81 5.28 25.87
C ARG A 142 12.18 5.71 25.38
N ILE A 143 12.25 6.70 24.49
CA ILE A 143 13.50 7.22 23.96
C ILE A 143 14.34 7.84 25.08
N ASP A 144 13.72 8.63 25.93
CA ASP A 144 14.40 9.28 27.04
C ASP A 144 14.94 8.26 28.07
N ALA A 145 14.17 7.22 28.35
CA ALA A 145 14.56 6.18 29.29
C ALA A 145 15.53 5.13 28.70
N GLY A 146 15.65 5.05 27.39
CA GLY A 146 16.43 4.02 26.70
C GLY A 146 17.78 4.48 26.15
N LEU A 147 18.15 5.76 26.33
CA LEU A 147 19.50 6.23 25.97
C LEU A 147 20.54 5.74 26.98
N PRO A 148 21.65 5.15 26.53
CA PRO A 148 22.77 4.79 27.38
C PRO A 148 23.34 6.00 28.13
N GLU A 149 23.79 5.77 29.37
CA GLU A 149 24.26 6.83 30.26
C GLU A 149 25.51 7.57 29.72
N ASP A 150 26.42 6.85 29.10
CA ASP A 150 27.59 7.40 28.43
C ASP A 150 27.24 8.35 27.28
N ILE A 151 26.24 7.99 26.48
CA ILE A 151 25.72 8.84 25.40
C ILE A 151 25.02 10.09 25.98
N ILE A 152 24.30 9.96 27.10
CA ILE A 152 23.66 11.11 27.75
C ILE A 152 24.73 12.06 28.31
N LEU A 153 25.79 11.54 28.90
CA LEU A 153 26.88 12.35 29.42
C LEU A 153 27.62 13.13 28.32
N GLU A 154 27.85 12.51 27.17
CA GLU A 154 28.56 13.14 26.05
C GLU A 154 27.68 14.11 25.27
N TYR A 155 26.38 13.76 25.04
CA TYR A 155 25.48 14.51 24.17
C TYR A 155 24.23 15.08 24.86
N GLY A 156 24.28 15.27 26.19
CA GLY A 156 23.12 15.64 27.01
C GLY A 156 22.37 16.88 26.53
N MET A 157 23.07 17.89 26.01
CA MET A 157 22.42 19.08 25.43
C MET A 157 21.65 18.78 24.15
N ALA A 158 22.17 17.88 23.32
CA ALA A 158 21.46 17.44 22.12
C ALA A 158 20.27 16.52 22.47
N ALA A 159 20.43 15.64 23.45
CA ALA A 159 19.36 14.80 23.99
C ALA A 159 18.23 15.65 24.63
N HIS A 160 18.54 16.76 25.24
CA HIS A 160 17.56 17.67 25.86
C HIS A 160 16.58 18.26 24.83
N THR A 161 16.96 18.41 23.56
CA THR A 161 16.04 18.87 22.51
C THR A 161 14.87 17.91 22.30
N LEU A 162 15.00 16.63 22.69
CA LEU A 162 13.89 15.67 22.67
C LEU A 162 12.76 16.08 23.64
N ASN A 163 13.06 16.85 24.68
CA ASN A 163 12.08 17.33 25.65
C ASN A 163 11.11 18.37 25.09
N GLU A 164 11.43 19.01 23.95
CA GLU A 164 10.52 19.95 23.30
C GLU A 164 9.19 19.27 22.90
N ILE A 165 9.22 18.02 22.52
CA ILE A 165 8.00 17.27 22.21
C ILE A 165 7.20 16.97 23.48
N LYS A 166 7.87 16.68 24.60
CA LYS A 166 7.20 16.52 25.90
C LYS A 166 6.54 17.82 26.34
N ARG A 167 7.22 18.95 26.14
CA ARG A 167 6.66 20.28 26.43
C ARG A 167 5.42 20.58 25.60
N ALA A 168 5.49 20.39 24.28
CA ALA A 168 4.35 20.60 23.39
C ALA A 168 3.16 19.68 23.72
N ARG A 169 3.43 18.44 24.16
CA ARG A 169 2.40 17.53 24.66
C ARG A 169 1.72 18.03 25.92
N ASN A 170 2.49 18.43 26.93
CA ASN A 170 1.95 18.89 28.20
C ASN A 170 1.08 20.14 27.97
N GLU A 171 1.56 21.07 27.18
CA GLU A 171 0.82 22.26 26.77
C GLU A 171 -0.52 21.90 26.07
N TYR A 172 -0.49 20.93 25.15
CA TYR A 172 -1.72 20.46 24.49
C TYR A 172 -2.71 19.83 25.47
N LEU A 173 -2.22 19.04 26.45
CA LEU A 173 -3.07 18.44 27.46
C LEU A 173 -3.71 19.48 28.38
N GLU A 174 -3.02 20.57 28.65
CA GLU A 174 -3.50 21.66 29.53
C GLU A 174 -4.42 22.64 28.79
N THR A 175 -4.09 22.99 27.56
CA THR A 175 -4.74 24.10 26.83
C THR A 175 -5.65 23.64 25.69
N GLY A 176 -5.52 22.38 25.24
CA GLY A 176 -6.15 21.88 24.03
C GLY A 176 -5.53 22.40 22.73
N VAL A 177 -4.48 23.21 22.83
CA VAL A 177 -3.76 23.82 21.72
C VAL A 177 -2.28 23.44 21.81
N ALA A 178 -1.72 22.86 20.75
CA ALA A 178 -0.28 22.64 20.67
C ALA A 178 0.36 23.89 20.07
N SER A 179 1.10 24.63 20.86
CA SER A 179 1.98 25.69 20.35
C SER A 179 3.35 25.10 20.07
N PHE A 180 3.74 25.16 18.82
CA PHE A 180 5.08 24.75 18.40
C PHE A 180 5.93 26.00 18.29
N LEU A 181 6.60 26.36 19.37
CA LEU A 181 7.55 27.45 19.34
C LEU A 181 8.70 27.09 18.39
N PRO A 182 9.18 28.04 17.58
CA PRO A 182 10.39 27.82 16.80
C PRO A 182 11.53 27.40 17.71
N PHE A 183 12.13 26.24 17.43
CA PHE A 183 13.33 25.81 18.11
C PHE A 183 14.40 25.41 17.10
N LYS A 184 15.65 25.51 17.51
CA LYS A 184 16.77 25.05 16.68
C LYS A 184 17.29 23.73 17.25
N LEU A 185 17.50 22.77 16.38
CA LEU A 185 18.20 21.55 16.75
C LEU A 185 19.61 21.88 17.23
N HIS A 186 20.04 21.19 18.26
CA HIS A 186 21.42 21.31 18.74
C HIS A 186 22.41 20.86 17.65
N LYS A 187 23.53 21.55 17.51
CA LYS A 187 24.55 21.27 16.48
C LYS A 187 25.09 19.83 16.53
N ASP A 188 25.07 19.20 17.70
CA ASP A 188 25.57 17.83 17.89
C ASP A 188 24.48 16.75 17.70
N THR A 189 23.27 17.10 17.25
CA THR A 189 22.18 16.13 17.02
C THR A 189 22.58 15.00 16.04
N ASP A 190 23.37 15.31 15.01
CA ASP A 190 23.85 14.31 14.06
C ASP A 190 24.90 13.38 14.67
N ARG A 191 25.75 13.90 15.56
CA ARG A 191 26.72 13.12 16.32
C ARG A 191 26.03 12.21 17.31
N LEU A 192 25.02 12.71 18.02
CA LEU A 192 24.18 11.92 18.91
C LEU A 192 23.49 10.79 18.15
N LEU A 193 22.87 11.08 17.00
CA LEU A 193 22.25 10.05 16.18
C LEU A 193 23.25 8.97 15.77
N LYS A 194 24.44 9.37 15.35
CA LYS A 194 25.51 8.43 14.98
C LYS A 194 25.96 7.60 16.18
N ALA A 195 26.16 8.20 17.34
CA ALA A 195 26.55 7.48 18.58
C ALA A 195 25.52 6.41 18.95
N VAL A 196 24.21 6.72 18.87
CA VAL A 196 23.14 5.74 19.09
C VAL A 196 23.15 4.62 18.03
N GLN A 197 23.36 4.96 16.74
CA GLN A 197 23.42 3.97 15.67
C GLN A 197 24.63 3.01 15.80
N ASP A 198 25.77 3.52 16.25
CA ASP A 198 27.01 2.76 16.41
C ASP A 198 27.06 1.97 17.74
N SER A 199 26.25 2.32 18.76
CA SER A 199 26.20 1.66 20.04
C SER A 199 25.81 0.18 19.91
N LYS A 200 26.53 -0.69 20.62
CA LYS A 200 26.23 -2.13 20.73
C LYS A 200 25.20 -2.45 21.83
N GLU A 201 25.00 -1.55 22.76
CA GLU A 201 24.08 -1.70 23.89
C GLU A 201 22.63 -1.42 23.48
N VAL A 202 22.45 -0.66 22.39
CA VAL A 202 21.14 -0.26 21.88
C VAL A 202 20.65 -1.26 20.83
N ASN A 203 19.44 -1.79 21.03
CA ASN A 203 18.83 -2.71 20.08
C ASN A 203 18.36 -2.00 18.79
N SER A 204 18.12 -2.78 17.73
CA SER A 204 17.76 -2.25 16.41
C SER A 204 16.40 -1.53 16.37
N GLU A 205 15.45 -1.93 17.20
CA GLU A 205 14.12 -1.30 17.29
C GLU A 205 14.25 0.11 17.88
N PHE A 206 15.02 0.26 18.97
CA PHE A 206 15.28 1.56 19.56
C PHE A 206 16.05 2.48 18.61
N LYS A 207 17.08 1.97 17.91
CA LYS A 207 17.84 2.75 16.92
C LYS A 207 16.92 3.34 15.85
N HIS A 208 16.00 2.54 15.36
CA HIS A 208 15.02 2.98 14.35
C HIS A 208 14.01 4.01 14.92
N GLU A 209 13.51 3.77 16.13
CA GLU A 209 12.60 4.72 16.81
C GLU A 209 13.31 6.04 17.11
N PHE A 210 14.57 6.00 17.53
CA PHE A 210 15.40 7.17 17.76
C PHE A 210 15.65 7.98 16.48
N GLU A 211 16.02 7.32 15.38
CA GLU A 211 16.22 7.97 14.09
C GLU A 211 14.93 8.66 13.61
N ASN A 212 13.79 8.00 13.72
CA ASN A 212 12.49 8.59 13.40
C ASN A 212 12.19 9.83 14.25
N THR A 213 12.54 9.82 15.52
CA THR A 213 12.38 10.96 16.42
C THR A 213 13.26 12.13 16.02
N VAL A 214 14.53 11.88 15.72
CA VAL A 214 15.44 12.93 15.24
C VAL A 214 14.94 13.53 13.91
N ASN A 215 14.48 12.71 12.99
CA ASN A 215 13.91 13.18 11.72
C ASN A 215 12.62 13.99 11.92
N MET A 216 11.78 13.58 12.87
CA MET A 216 10.61 14.37 13.26
C MET A 216 11.01 15.73 13.83
N LEU A 217 12.02 15.80 14.73
CA LEU A 217 12.52 17.06 15.25
C LEU A 217 13.12 17.97 14.17
N ARG A 218 13.79 17.39 13.17
CA ARG A 218 14.27 18.14 12.00
C ARG A 218 13.12 18.74 11.22
N ALA A 219 12.08 17.96 10.95
CA ALA A 219 10.87 18.45 10.30
C ALA A 219 10.17 19.52 11.15
N TYR A 220 10.15 19.37 12.48
CA TYR A 220 9.60 20.37 13.39
C TYR A 220 10.40 21.68 13.39
N ALA A 221 11.70 21.61 13.25
CA ALA A 221 12.57 22.80 13.20
C ALA A 221 12.51 23.51 11.84
N SER A 222 11.95 22.88 10.80
CA SER A 222 11.84 23.46 9.46
C SER A 222 10.63 24.40 9.36
N ASP A 223 10.84 25.59 8.84
CA ASP A 223 9.78 26.58 8.64
C ASP A 223 8.78 26.16 7.54
N THR A 224 9.14 25.20 6.69
CA THR A 224 8.34 24.71 5.57
C THR A 224 7.47 23.50 5.92
N SER A 225 7.56 22.98 7.14
CA SER A 225 6.80 21.80 7.55
C SER A 225 5.44 22.14 8.14
N THR A 226 4.46 21.26 7.92
CA THR A 226 3.19 21.29 8.66
C THR A 226 3.34 20.54 9.97
N ARG A 227 2.68 21.03 11.04
CA ARG A 227 2.79 20.48 12.40
C ARG A 227 1.43 20.51 13.07
N PHE A 228 1.03 19.41 13.67
CA PHE A 228 -0.21 19.36 14.47
C PHE A 228 -0.24 18.15 15.41
N VAL A 229 -1.21 18.18 16.31
CA VAL A 229 -1.53 17.06 17.22
C VAL A 229 -2.92 16.58 16.90
N ILE A 230 -3.12 15.27 16.90
CA ILE A 230 -4.43 14.65 16.72
C ILE A 230 -4.63 13.54 17.76
N SER A 231 -5.86 13.41 18.25
CA SER A 231 -6.23 12.28 19.11
C SER A 231 -6.50 11.05 18.27
N GLU A 232 -5.72 9.99 18.50
CA GLU A 232 -5.88 8.70 17.87
C GLU A 232 -6.27 7.66 18.94
N GLY A 233 -7.56 7.39 19.08
CA GLY A 233 -8.08 6.56 20.15
C GLY A 233 -7.85 7.21 21.53
N ARG A 234 -7.04 6.55 22.38
CA ARG A 234 -6.69 7.06 23.73
C ARG A 234 -5.37 7.83 23.78
N ALA A 235 -4.64 7.88 22.68
CA ALA A 235 -3.32 8.51 22.61
C ALA A 235 -3.39 9.80 21.81
N HIS A 236 -2.50 10.75 22.14
CA HIS A 236 -2.23 11.92 21.33
C HIS A 236 -1.01 11.66 20.47
N ALA A 237 -1.15 11.82 19.17
CA ALA A 237 -0.07 11.68 18.21
C ALA A 237 0.34 13.05 17.67
N PHE A 238 1.64 13.29 17.67
CA PHE A 238 2.27 14.46 17.09
C PHE A 238 2.68 14.12 15.65
N TYR A 239 2.35 15.01 14.74
CA TYR A 239 2.71 14.88 13.33
C TYR A 239 3.54 16.05 12.88
N ALA A 240 4.56 15.75 12.07
CA ALA A 240 5.25 16.73 11.26
C ALA A 240 5.33 16.19 9.83
N ALA A 241 5.06 17.04 8.85
CA ALA A 241 5.15 16.67 7.45
C ALA A 241 5.88 17.74 6.66
N GLN A 242 6.75 17.29 5.78
CA GLN A 242 7.55 18.14 4.92
C GLN A 242 7.34 17.76 3.46
N SER A 243 7.02 18.76 2.64
CA SER A 243 6.98 18.57 1.19
C SER A 243 8.39 18.38 0.64
N GLU A 244 8.57 17.35 -0.16
CA GLU A 244 9.84 17.07 -0.81
C GLU A 244 10.04 17.98 -2.03
N PRO A 245 11.26 18.52 -2.26
CA PRO A 245 11.52 19.44 -3.37
C PRO A 245 11.64 18.72 -4.72
N ILE A 246 10.84 17.68 -4.97
CA ILE A 246 10.91 16.84 -6.17
C ILE A 246 10.56 17.59 -7.47
N LEU A 247 9.84 18.71 -7.35
CA LEU A 247 9.43 19.54 -8.49
C LEU A 247 10.49 20.56 -8.90
N THR A 248 11.62 20.60 -8.22
CA THR A 248 12.70 21.57 -8.53
C THR A 248 13.55 21.17 -9.72
N VAL A 249 13.43 19.94 -10.19
CA VAL A 249 14.21 19.37 -11.32
C VAL A 249 13.32 18.54 -12.24
N PRO A 250 13.62 18.48 -13.54
CA PRO A 250 12.87 17.63 -14.46
C PRO A 250 13.13 16.15 -14.14
N ALA A 251 12.07 15.38 -13.97
CA ALA A 251 12.18 13.96 -13.70
C ALA A 251 11.11 13.14 -14.42
N VAL A 252 11.44 11.88 -14.71
CA VAL A 252 10.52 10.85 -15.19
C VAL A 252 10.37 9.81 -14.10
N ILE A 253 9.15 9.58 -13.63
CA ILE A 253 8.83 8.53 -12.64
C ILE A 253 8.19 7.35 -13.35
N LEU A 254 8.73 6.15 -13.13
CA LEU A 254 8.21 4.90 -13.66
C LEU A 254 7.42 4.18 -12.54
N ASP A 255 6.19 4.60 -12.28
CA ASP A 255 5.36 4.04 -11.20
C ASP A 255 4.15 3.28 -11.74
N ALA A 256 4.11 1.98 -11.50
CA ALA A 256 3.03 1.10 -11.93
C ALA A 256 1.69 1.37 -11.24
N THR A 257 1.71 2.05 -10.11
CA THR A 257 0.55 2.33 -9.27
C THR A 257 0.19 3.82 -9.24
N ALA A 258 0.80 4.60 -10.13
CA ALA A 258 0.69 6.06 -10.12
C ALA A 258 -0.77 6.56 -10.20
N GLU A 259 -1.64 5.92 -10.99
CA GLU A 259 -3.06 6.29 -11.07
C GLU A 259 -3.82 6.08 -9.77
N LEU A 260 -3.38 5.13 -8.96
CA LEU A 260 -3.93 4.88 -7.63
C LEU A 260 -3.32 5.79 -6.58
N ASN A 261 -2.09 6.23 -6.78
CA ASN A 261 -1.40 7.07 -5.81
C ASN A 261 -1.93 8.51 -5.86
N LEU A 262 -2.93 8.79 -5.02
CA LEU A 262 -3.61 10.08 -5.00
C LEU A 262 -2.66 11.26 -4.72
N THR A 263 -1.48 11.02 -4.14
CA THR A 263 -0.50 12.07 -3.88
C THR A 263 -0.04 12.79 -5.14
N TYR A 264 0.07 12.09 -6.27
CA TYR A 264 0.40 12.74 -7.55
C TYR A 264 -0.72 13.67 -8.05
N ALA A 265 -1.98 13.33 -7.79
CA ALA A 265 -3.13 14.17 -8.14
C ALA A 265 -3.25 15.43 -7.26
N LEU A 266 -2.60 15.42 -6.09
CA LEU A 266 -2.50 16.57 -5.20
C LEU A 266 -1.37 17.54 -5.59
N LEU A 267 -0.42 17.14 -6.44
CA LEU A 267 0.63 18.04 -6.92
C LEU A 267 0.06 19.11 -7.88
N PRO A 268 0.71 20.27 -8.04
CA PRO A 268 0.25 21.30 -8.99
C PRO A 268 0.14 20.75 -10.41
N LYS A 269 -1.01 20.93 -11.08
CA LYS A 269 -1.28 20.43 -12.44
C LYS A 269 -0.25 20.89 -13.46
N SER A 270 0.21 22.13 -13.33
CA SER A 270 1.22 22.71 -14.23
C SER A 270 2.60 22.03 -14.13
N LYS A 271 2.86 21.29 -13.04
CA LYS A 271 4.13 20.62 -12.76
C LYS A 271 4.10 19.12 -13.00
N VAL A 272 2.95 18.54 -13.32
CA VAL A 272 2.78 17.08 -13.52
C VAL A 272 2.23 16.80 -14.90
N GLN A 273 2.89 15.95 -15.64
CA GLN A 273 2.46 15.46 -16.94
C GLN A 273 2.30 13.92 -16.90
N TRP A 274 1.09 13.46 -17.13
CA TRP A 274 0.82 12.03 -17.26
C TRP A 274 1.17 11.52 -18.66
N VAL A 275 1.89 10.42 -18.71
CA VAL A 275 2.18 9.69 -19.95
C VAL A 275 1.23 8.49 -20.01
N PRO A 276 0.22 8.51 -20.86
CA PRO A 276 -0.75 7.42 -20.93
C PRO A 276 -0.08 6.17 -21.52
N ILE A 277 -0.27 5.04 -20.85
CA ILE A 277 0.14 3.73 -21.34
C ILE A 277 -1.10 2.84 -21.37
N ARG A 278 -1.27 2.09 -22.46
CA ARG A 278 -2.38 1.13 -22.57
C ARG A 278 -2.14 -0.03 -21.58
N PRO A 279 -3.19 -0.51 -20.90
CA PRO A 279 -3.11 -1.75 -20.13
C PRO A 279 -2.58 -2.89 -21.00
N MET A 280 -1.61 -3.64 -20.50
CA MET A 280 -0.95 -4.73 -21.20
C MET A 280 -1.13 -6.07 -20.49
N ARG A 281 -1.74 -6.06 -19.30
CA ARG A 281 -1.87 -7.22 -18.43
C ARG A 281 -3.30 -7.67 -18.30
N ASN A 282 -3.48 -8.99 -18.23
CA ASN A 282 -4.76 -9.64 -17.97
C ASN A 282 -4.63 -10.58 -16.78
N TYR A 283 -5.41 -10.31 -15.73
CA TYR A 283 -5.33 -11.02 -14.46
C TYR A 283 -6.42 -12.09 -14.29
N ARG A 284 -7.04 -12.57 -15.36
CA ARG A 284 -8.16 -13.56 -15.33
C ARG A 284 -7.81 -14.87 -14.61
N ASN A 285 -6.54 -15.26 -14.59
CA ASN A 285 -6.06 -16.47 -13.92
C ASN A 285 -5.69 -16.23 -12.45
N ALA A 286 -5.86 -15.02 -11.93
CA ALA A 286 -5.57 -14.67 -10.55
C ALA A 286 -6.85 -14.59 -9.72
N THR A 287 -6.85 -15.26 -8.56
CA THR A 287 -7.93 -15.14 -7.57
C THR A 287 -7.44 -14.45 -6.33
N LEU A 288 -8.00 -13.26 -6.04
CA LEU A 288 -7.81 -12.52 -4.80
C LEU A 288 -8.99 -12.79 -3.86
N ARG A 289 -8.76 -13.62 -2.86
CA ARG A 289 -9.74 -13.97 -1.83
C ARG A 289 -9.52 -13.15 -0.58
N VAL A 290 -10.52 -12.37 -0.19
CA VAL A 290 -10.46 -11.46 0.95
C VAL A 290 -11.25 -12.01 2.12
N LEU A 291 -10.57 -12.27 3.23
CA LEU A 291 -11.18 -12.77 4.47
C LEU A 291 -11.71 -11.59 5.30
N MET A 292 -13.02 -11.36 5.24
CA MET A 292 -13.67 -10.16 5.78
C MET A 292 -13.84 -10.15 7.32
N ASN A 293 -13.58 -11.26 7.99
CA ASN A 293 -13.84 -11.42 9.43
C ASN A 293 -12.59 -11.46 10.31
N ILE A 294 -11.42 -11.22 9.74
CA ILE A 294 -10.15 -11.29 10.46
C ILE A 294 -9.47 -9.93 10.46
N GLY A 295 -9.32 -9.32 11.64
CA GLY A 295 -8.62 -8.06 11.80
C GLY A 295 -7.11 -8.20 11.53
N THR A 296 -6.54 -7.23 10.82
CA THR A 296 -5.20 -7.27 10.24
C THR A 296 -4.22 -6.24 10.78
N GLY A 297 -4.68 -5.32 11.63
CA GLY A 297 -3.79 -4.32 12.23
C GLY A 297 -2.75 -4.96 13.16
N LYS A 298 -1.58 -4.32 13.32
CA LYS A 298 -0.48 -4.76 14.21
C LYS A 298 -1.02 -5.16 15.60
N ASN A 299 -1.87 -4.34 16.20
CA ASN A 299 -2.48 -4.60 17.52
C ASN A 299 -3.59 -5.66 17.49
N ALA A 300 -4.31 -5.78 16.37
CA ALA A 300 -5.38 -6.76 16.23
C ALA A 300 -4.84 -8.20 16.15
N VAL A 301 -3.66 -8.38 15.57
CA VAL A 301 -2.98 -9.68 15.53
C VAL A 301 -2.34 -10.01 16.89
N GLY A 302 -1.81 -9.01 17.61
CA GLY A 302 -1.18 -9.21 18.92
C GLY A 302 -2.12 -9.69 20.03
N THR A 303 -3.45 -9.52 19.88
CA THR A 303 -4.43 -10.05 20.82
C THR A 303 -5.01 -11.37 20.31
N ASN A 304 -4.85 -12.46 21.08
CA ASN A 304 -5.33 -13.81 20.73
C ASN A 304 -4.74 -14.33 19.40
N THR A 305 -3.42 -14.20 19.28
CA THR A 305 -2.64 -14.45 18.07
C THR A 305 -2.82 -15.89 17.57
N ASP A 306 -2.70 -16.88 18.46
CA ASP A 306 -2.76 -18.31 18.10
C ASP A 306 -4.08 -18.69 17.43
N ASN A 307 -5.22 -18.21 17.95
CA ASN A 307 -6.53 -18.51 17.35
C ASN A 307 -6.69 -17.86 15.96
N LYS A 308 -6.21 -16.64 15.79
CA LYS A 308 -6.27 -15.93 14.51
C LYS A 308 -5.34 -16.54 13.47
N LEU A 309 -4.13 -16.92 13.88
CA LEU A 309 -3.15 -17.56 13.01
C LEU A 309 -3.61 -18.97 12.63
N ASN A 310 -4.19 -19.75 13.56
CA ASN A 310 -4.79 -21.04 13.26
C ASN A 310 -5.95 -20.92 12.29
N LYS A 311 -6.82 -19.91 12.45
CA LYS A 311 -7.88 -19.61 11.49
C LYS A 311 -7.30 -19.30 10.11
N LEU A 312 -6.33 -18.40 10.03
CA LEU A 312 -5.67 -18.06 8.78
C LEU A 312 -5.07 -19.30 8.12
N TRP A 313 -4.38 -20.14 8.90
CA TRP A 313 -3.76 -21.37 8.40
C TRP A 313 -4.78 -22.33 7.78
N ARG A 314 -5.91 -22.56 8.47
CA ARG A 314 -7.01 -23.42 7.95
C ARG A 314 -7.60 -22.86 6.65
N TYR A 315 -7.83 -21.55 6.56
CA TYR A 315 -8.30 -20.91 5.34
C TYR A 315 -7.27 -21.03 4.22
N THR A 316 -6.02 -20.85 4.53
CA THR A 316 -4.93 -20.97 3.57
C THR A 316 -4.83 -22.38 3.03
N ALA A 317 -4.86 -23.40 3.89
CA ALA A 317 -4.85 -24.81 3.49
C ALA A 317 -6.00 -25.15 2.53
N LYS A 318 -7.16 -24.51 2.69
CA LYS A 318 -8.33 -24.70 1.82
C LYS A 318 -8.17 -24.07 0.44
N TYR A 319 -7.46 -22.96 0.31
CA TYR A 319 -7.47 -22.14 -0.91
C TYR A 319 -6.14 -22.04 -1.62
N ARG A 320 -5.06 -22.53 -1.04
CA ARG A 320 -3.77 -22.57 -1.72
C ARG A 320 -3.78 -23.59 -2.86
N LEU A 321 -2.99 -23.32 -3.87
CA LEU A 321 -2.62 -24.32 -4.86
C LEU A 321 -1.67 -25.33 -4.20
N GLU A 322 -1.96 -26.60 -4.34
CA GLU A 322 -1.17 -27.67 -3.74
C GLU A 322 0.22 -27.77 -4.40
N ASP A 323 1.21 -28.22 -3.64
CA ASP A 323 2.60 -28.48 -4.06
C ASP A 323 3.33 -27.30 -4.73
N ILE A 324 2.91 -26.08 -4.43
CA ILE A 324 3.46 -24.85 -5.03
C ILE A 324 3.98 -23.90 -3.93
N ASP A 325 5.09 -23.22 -4.24
CA ASP A 325 5.74 -22.25 -3.35
C ASP A 325 4.77 -21.13 -2.92
N THR A 326 4.78 -20.84 -1.62
CA THR A 326 3.89 -19.87 -0.97
C THR A 326 4.70 -18.72 -0.36
N ALA A 327 4.36 -17.49 -0.73
CA ALA A 327 4.84 -16.30 -0.07
C ALA A 327 3.86 -15.89 1.05
N ILE A 328 4.39 -15.46 2.20
CA ILE A 328 3.61 -14.94 3.32
C ILE A 328 4.11 -13.56 3.68
N PHE A 329 3.26 -12.54 3.60
CA PHE A 329 3.60 -11.16 3.93
C PHE A 329 2.89 -10.72 5.21
N SER A 330 3.65 -10.10 6.12
CA SER A 330 3.13 -9.68 7.43
C SER A 330 3.96 -8.59 8.07
N HIS A 331 3.49 -8.06 9.20
CA HIS A 331 4.37 -7.34 10.13
C HIS A 331 5.39 -8.30 10.78
N LEU A 332 6.54 -7.79 11.17
CA LEU A 332 7.63 -8.59 11.75
C LEU A 332 7.14 -9.43 12.96
N ASN A 333 6.45 -8.81 13.90
CA ASN A 333 5.91 -9.50 15.08
C ASN A 333 4.91 -10.61 14.72
N THR A 334 4.10 -10.40 13.66
CA THR A 334 3.17 -11.40 13.16
C THR A 334 3.91 -12.57 12.54
N ARG A 335 4.99 -12.28 11.79
CA ARG A 335 5.87 -13.31 11.22
C ARG A 335 6.45 -14.18 12.31
N ASP A 336 7.00 -13.58 13.37
CA ASP A 336 7.65 -14.32 14.44
C ASP A 336 6.66 -15.21 15.19
N ALA A 337 5.46 -14.71 15.49
CA ALA A 337 4.39 -15.49 16.09
C ALA A 337 3.91 -16.64 15.19
N PHE A 338 3.83 -16.42 13.88
CA PHE A 338 3.45 -17.44 12.91
C PHE A 338 4.53 -18.50 12.75
N ASN A 339 5.83 -18.10 12.76
CA ASN A 339 6.96 -19.02 12.74
C ASN A 339 6.96 -19.94 13.97
N GLU A 340 6.67 -19.41 15.15
CA GLU A 340 6.58 -20.20 16.38
C GLU A 340 5.42 -21.21 16.32
N LEU A 341 4.26 -20.78 15.81
CA LEU A 341 3.13 -21.68 15.59
C LEU A 341 3.48 -22.79 14.60
N HIS A 342 4.13 -22.43 13.49
CA HIS A 342 4.53 -23.37 12.47
C HIS A 342 5.55 -24.39 12.98
N LYS A 343 6.53 -23.99 13.80
CA LYS A 343 7.47 -24.91 14.45
C LYS A 343 6.77 -25.90 15.36
N ARG A 344 5.72 -25.50 16.07
CA ARG A 344 4.92 -26.39 16.95
C ARG A 344 4.08 -27.39 16.15
N GLU A 345 3.63 -27.02 14.95
CA GLU A 345 2.77 -27.84 14.11
C GLU A 345 3.53 -28.65 13.03
N THR A 346 4.82 -28.37 12.78
CA THR A 346 5.64 -29.06 11.78
C THR A 346 5.77 -30.56 12.01
N VAL A 347 5.47 -31.03 13.19
CA VAL A 347 5.33 -32.48 13.47
C VAL A 347 4.19 -33.13 12.66
N ARG A 348 3.27 -32.32 12.11
CA ARG A 348 2.12 -32.79 11.31
C ARG A 348 2.19 -32.42 9.82
N LEU A 349 3.19 -31.68 9.39
CA LEU A 349 3.30 -31.17 8.01
C LEU A 349 4.47 -31.79 7.26
N ASP A 350 4.55 -33.12 7.27
CA ASP A 350 5.59 -33.91 6.57
C ASP A 350 5.63 -33.68 5.05
N ASN A 351 4.71 -32.88 4.48
CA ASN A 351 4.68 -32.46 3.08
C ASN A 351 4.72 -30.92 2.97
N ASN A 352 5.74 -30.30 3.53
CA ASN A 352 5.84 -28.85 3.60
C ASN A 352 6.09 -28.22 2.22
N PRO A 353 5.13 -27.49 1.60
CA PRO A 353 5.46 -26.64 0.47
C PRO A 353 6.46 -25.58 0.95
N ARG A 354 7.41 -25.20 0.12
CA ARG A 354 8.38 -24.16 0.40
C ARG A 354 7.63 -22.87 0.75
N MET A 355 7.82 -22.38 1.97
CA MET A 355 7.21 -21.13 2.44
C MET A 355 8.28 -20.05 2.57
N SER A 356 8.06 -18.94 1.89
CA SER A 356 8.95 -17.78 1.93
C SER A 356 8.26 -16.65 2.68
N TRP A 357 8.95 -16.06 3.68
CA TRP A 357 8.40 -15.02 4.54
C TRP A 357 8.96 -13.66 4.20
N GLY A 358 8.04 -12.70 3.95
CA GLY A 358 8.35 -11.29 3.79
C GLY A 358 7.71 -10.45 4.89
N TYR A 359 8.32 -9.31 5.22
CA TYR A 359 7.73 -8.38 6.18
C TYR A 359 7.75 -6.94 5.67
N TYR A 360 6.73 -6.18 6.07
CA TYR A 360 6.60 -4.78 5.70
C TYR A 360 7.83 -3.98 6.13
N GLY A 361 8.32 -3.13 5.23
CA GLY A 361 9.58 -2.40 5.37
C GLY A 361 10.75 -3.02 4.61
N LYS A 362 10.68 -4.33 4.25
CA LYS A 362 11.67 -5.01 3.38
C LYS A 362 11.09 -5.62 2.12
N LEU A 363 9.78 -5.59 1.90
CA LEU A 363 9.15 -6.18 0.71
C LEU A 363 9.47 -5.44 -0.59
N ASN A 364 9.73 -4.15 -0.52
CA ASN A 364 9.97 -3.33 -1.72
C ASN A 364 11.27 -3.77 -2.40
N GLY A 365 11.28 -3.91 -3.74
CA GLY A 365 12.45 -4.26 -4.54
C GLY A 365 12.87 -5.75 -4.52
N LEU A 366 12.30 -6.58 -3.63
CA LEU A 366 12.67 -8.00 -3.57
C LEU A 366 12.03 -8.78 -4.72
N ASN A 367 12.86 -9.61 -5.37
CA ASN A 367 12.44 -10.51 -6.46
C ASN A 367 12.42 -11.99 -6.04
N GLU A 368 12.68 -12.29 -4.78
CA GLU A 368 12.78 -13.65 -4.27
C GLU A 368 11.47 -14.43 -4.29
N TYR A 369 10.32 -13.72 -4.27
CA TYR A 369 8.99 -14.33 -4.30
C TYR A 369 8.41 -14.52 -5.71
N LYS A 370 9.13 -14.15 -6.76
CA LYS A 370 8.64 -14.15 -8.16
C LYS A 370 8.21 -15.50 -8.70
N GLU A 371 8.61 -16.59 -8.04
CA GLU A 371 8.23 -17.96 -8.39
C GLU A 371 7.04 -18.48 -7.56
N CYS A 372 6.65 -17.78 -6.48
CA CYS A 372 5.53 -18.20 -5.66
C CYS A 372 4.20 -17.95 -6.38
N HIS A 373 3.37 -18.98 -6.46
CA HIS A 373 2.02 -18.91 -7.03
C HIS A 373 0.93 -18.77 -5.97
N ASN A 374 1.29 -18.93 -4.70
CA ASN A 374 0.42 -18.64 -3.57
C ASN A 374 0.94 -17.40 -2.82
N LEU A 375 0.02 -16.54 -2.40
CA LEU A 375 0.30 -15.42 -1.49
C LEU A 375 -0.67 -15.42 -0.33
N ILE A 376 -0.15 -15.25 0.88
CA ILE A 376 -0.93 -15.01 2.07
C ILE A 376 -0.53 -13.66 2.65
N THR A 377 -1.47 -12.73 2.74
CA THR A 377 -1.27 -11.49 3.48
C THR A 377 -1.82 -11.65 4.88
N ALA A 378 -0.93 -11.92 5.84
CA ALA A 378 -1.31 -12.24 7.23
C ALA A 378 -1.57 -11.01 8.11
N SER A 379 -1.17 -9.84 7.66
CA SER A 379 -1.45 -8.53 8.27
C SER A 379 -1.34 -7.45 7.19
N PHE A 380 -1.66 -6.19 7.53
CA PHE A 380 -1.61 -5.10 6.56
C PHE A 380 -1.14 -3.78 7.20
N PRO A 381 -0.30 -2.99 6.54
CA PRO A 381 0.19 -1.72 7.06
C PRO A 381 -0.89 -0.63 6.93
N HIS A 382 -1.70 -0.47 7.98
CA HIS A 382 -2.69 0.59 8.04
C HIS A 382 -2.04 1.95 8.26
N GLN A 383 -2.50 2.95 7.51
CA GLN A 383 -2.17 4.34 7.73
C GLN A 383 -3.25 5.02 8.57
N THR A 384 -2.82 5.88 9.48
CA THR A 384 -3.70 6.62 10.37
C THR A 384 -4.34 7.81 9.64
N GLU A 385 -5.38 8.38 10.23
CA GLU A 385 -6.00 9.59 9.72
C GLU A 385 -5.02 10.78 9.74
N GLY A 386 -4.25 10.91 10.82
CA GLY A 386 -3.23 11.95 10.95
C GLY A 386 -2.16 11.89 9.86
N TRP A 387 -1.76 10.70 9.40
CA TRP A 387 -0.85 10.55 8.26
C TRP A 387 -1.45 11.17 6.98
N ALA A 388 -2.71 10.89 6.68
CA ALA A 388 -3.36 11.41 5.48
C ALA A 388 -3.59 12.93 5.55
N ILE A 389 -3.95 13.46 6.73
CA ILE A 389 -4.02 14.89 6.99
C ILE A 389 -2.68 15.55 6.74
N SER A 390 -1.59 14.99 7.30
CA SER A 390 -0.23 15.50 7.13
C SER A 390 0.17 15.59 5.66
N LEU A 391 -0.12 14.55 4.89
CA LEU A 391 0.19 14.48 3.47
C LEU A 391 -0.61 15.55 2.69
N PHE A 392 -1.89 15.69 2.98
CA PHE A 392 -2.73 16.70 2.32
C PHE A 392 -2.25 18.11 2.63
N GLU A 393 -2.02 18.43 3.90
CA GLU A 393 -1.59 19.78 4.32
C GLU A 393 -0.21 20.16 3.78
N ALA A 394 0.73 19.21 3.71
CA ALA A 394 2.04 19.47 3.14
C ALA A 394 1.99 19.84 1.65
N LEU A 395 1.00 19.34 0.91
CA LEU A 395 0.85 19.60 -0.53
C LEU A 395 -0.14 20.72 -0.86
N ARG A 396 -1.13 20.99 0.01
CA ARG A 396 -2.24 21.90 -0.27
C ARG A 396 -2.37 23.04 0.74
N GLY A 397 -1.52 23.04 1.75
CA GLY A 397 -1.50 24.05 2.81
C GLY A 397 -2.30 23.66 4.05
N ILE A 398 -2.00 24.35 5.13
CA ILE A 398 -2.54 24.10 6.48
C ILE A 398 -4.06 24.30 6.48
N GLN A 399 -4.77 23.36 7.08
CA GLN A 399 -6.22 23.37 7.25
C GLN A 399 -6.63 23.81 8.66
N THR A 400 -7.92 24.13 8.83
CA THR A 400 -8.48 24.49 10.14
C THR A 400 -8.54 23.27 11.07
N GLU A 401 -8.60 23.54 12.37
CA GLU A 401 -8.73 22.47 13.38
C GLU A 401 -10.04 21.67 13.22
N ASP A 402 -11.14 22.33 12.86
CA ASP A 402 -12.42 21.66 12.60
C ASP A 402 -12.34 20.75 11.37
N TRP A 403 -11.61 21.13 10.34
CA TRP A 403 -11.35 20.27 9.19
C TRP A 403 -10.51 19.05 9.61
N ARG A 404 -9.45 19.23 10.40
CA ARG A 404 -8.64 18.11 10.92
C ARG A 404 -9.44 17.14 11.77
N LYS A 405 -10.40 17.64 12.54
CA LYS A 405 -11.31 16.83 13.38
C LYS A 405 -12.52 16.25 12.62
N GLY A 406 -12.63 16.48 11.32
CA GLY A 406 -13.77 16.02 10.50
C GLY A 406 -15.10 16.69 10.83
N LYS A 407 -15.06 17.88 11.47
CA LYS A 407 -16.24 18.69 11.77
C LYS A 407 -16.61 19.63 10.63
N ALA A 408 -15.63 20.04 9.83
CA ALA A 408 -15.82 20.80 8.61
C ALA A 408 -15.76 19.87 7.39
N ASP A 409 -16.30 20.33 6.27
CA ASP A 409 -16.34 19.59 5.00
C ASP A 409 -14.93 19.30 4.48
N ARG A 410 -14.69 18.04 4.10
CA ARG A 410 -13.45 17.55 3.52
C ARG A 410 -13.59 17.20 2.03
N GLN A 411 -14.61 17.74 1.36
CA GLN A 411 -14.78 17.60 -0.08
C GLN A 411 -13.59 18.20 -0.82
N PHE A 412 -13.18 17.54 -1.90
CA PHE A 412 -12.06 17.98 -2.71
C PHE A 412 -12.25 17.56 -4.15
N ILE A 413 -11.85 18.42 -5.09
CA ILE A 413 -11.78 18.11 -6.52
C ILE A 413 -10.31 18.16 -6.90
N ASP A 414 -9.80 17.05 -7.43
CA ASP A 414 -8.41 16.96 -7.86
C ASP A 414 -8.17 17.67 -9.21
N ASN A 415 -6.90 17.74 -9.59
CA ASN A 415 -6.49 18.38 -10.84
C ASN A 415 -7.03 17.72 -12.12
N ASN A 416 -7.57 16.51 -12.01
CA ASN A 416 -8.18 15.77 -13.12
C ASN A 416 -9.71 15.87 -13.11
N GLY A 417 -10.29 16.68 -12.20
CA GLY A 417 -11.73 16.87 -12.05
C GLY A 417 -12.45 15.73 -11.32
N ARG A 418 -11.72 14.85 -10.62
CA ARG A 418 -12.34 13.79 -9.80
C ARG A 418 -12.77 14.39 -8.45
N GLU A 419 -13.99 14.09 -8.08
CA GLU A 419 -14.59 14.56 -6.81
C GLU A 419 -14.41 13.50 -5.71
N TYR A 420 -14.04 13.96 -4.53
CA TYR A 420 -13.88 13.16 -3.31
C TYR A 420 -14.75 13.75 -2.21
N ALA A 421 -15.68 12.96 -1.69
CA ALA A 421 -16.54 13.41 -0.58
C ALA A 421 -15.75 13.60 0.73
N ASP A 422 -14.67 12.87 0.91
CA ASP A 422 -13.71 13.00 2.02
C ASP A 422 -12.31 12.68 1.50
N ILE A 423 -11.50 13.71 1.31
CA ILE A 423 -10.14 13.57 0.76
C ILE A 423 -9.21 12.79 1.69
N VAL A 424 -9.37 12.89 3.00
CA VAL A 424 -8.54 12.18 3.98
C VAL A 424 -8.77 10.67 3.87
N ASN A 425 -10.02 10.26 3.78
CA ASN A 425 -10.38 8.87 3.56
C ASN A 425 -9.97 8.37 2.16
N ALA A 426 -10.07 9.22 1.15
CA ALA A 426 -9.63 8.90 -0.21
C ALA A 426 -8.12 8.66 -0.27
N ILE A 427 -7.30 9.48 0.40
CA ILE A 427 -5.84 9.28 0.50
C ILE A 427 -5.52 7.94 1.17
N ARG A 428 -6.18 7.60 2.28
CA ARG A 428 -5.97 6.32 2.98
C ARG A 428 -6.39 5.12 2.14
N SER A 429 -7.54 5.20 1.51
CA SER A 429 -8.03 4.13 0.61
C SER A 429 -7.11 3.94 -0.60
N SER A 430 -6.62 5.03 -1.17
CA SER A 430 -5.62 5.04 -2.24
C SER A 430 -4.32 4.36 -1.81
N TYR A 431 -3.80 4.71 -0.63
CA TYR A 431 -2.63 4.04 -0.04
C TYR A 431 -2.82 2.53 0.06
N TYR A 432 -3.97 2.09 0.55
CA TYR A 432 -4.27 0.67 0.68
C TYR A 432 -4.32 -0.03 -0.67
N ALA A 433 -4.97 0.59 -1.66
CA ALA A 433 -5.09 0.01 -3.00
C ALA A 433 -3.73 -0.21 -3.68
N TYR A 434 -2.87 0.81 -3.69
CA TYR A 434 -1.57 0.65 -4.32
C TYR A 434 -0.64 -0.30 -3.55
N THR A 435 -0.73 -0.34 -2.21
CA THR A 435 0.04 -1.28 -1.40
C THR A 435 -0.36 -2.72 -1.71
N ILE A 436 -1.67 -3.03 -1.79
CA ILE A 436 -2.16 -4.35 -2.18
C ILE A 436 -1.63 -4.75 -3.56
N ILE A 437 -1.69 -3.86 -4.54
CA ILE A 437 -1.19 -4.15 -5.89
C ILE A 437 0.32 -4.39 -5.89
N GLN A 438 1.09 -3.60 -5.16
CA GLN A 438 2.52 -3.80 -5.05
C GLN A 438 2.87 -5.15 -4.41
N GLU A 439 2.17 -5.55 -3.35
CA GLU A 439 2.35 -6.84 -2.68
C GLU A 439 2.02 -8.01 -3.62
N ILE A 440 0.85 -7.98 -4.23
CA ILE A 440 0.40 -9.01 -5.16
C ILE A 440 1.40 -9.18 -6.31
N ASN A 441 1.95 -8.10 -6.81
CA ASN A 441 2.93 -8.13 -7.90
C ASN A 441 4.36 -8.54 -7.48
N ARG A 442 4.59 -8.94 -6.23
CA ARG A 442 5.88 -9.55 -5.82
C ARG A 442 5.97 -11.04 -6.14
N ILE A 443 4.83 -11.71 -6.33
CA ILE A 443 4.74 -13.13 -6.67
C ILE A 443 4.68 -13.39 -8.19
N ALA A 444 4.46 -14.62 -8.58
CA ALA A 444 4.43 -15.07 -9.98
C ALA A 444 3.41 -14.32 -10.86
N ILE A 445 2.40 -13.68 -10.29
CA ILE A 445 1.38 -12.92 -11.02
C ILE A 445 1.99 -11.88 -11.97
N ARG A 446 3.18 -11.36 -11.67
CA ARG A 446 3.89 -10.39 -12.52
C ARG A 446 4.42 -10.95 -13.84
N LYS A 447 4.43 -12.26 -14.02
CA LYS A 447 4.87 -12.93 -15.24
C LYS A 447 3.77 -12.91 -16.31
N ASN A 448 4.16 -12.91 -17.58
CA ASN A 448 3.26 -13.16 -18.70
C ASN A 448 3.41 -14.60 -19.15
N VAL A 449 2.31 -15.30 -19.35
CA VAL A 449 2.27 -16.66 -19.85
C VAL A 449 1.63 -16.78 -21.24
N SER A 450 1.08 -15.68 -21.77
CA SER A 450 0.49 -15.63 -23.11
C SER A 450 0.81 -14.30 -23.81
N ALA A 451 0.60 -14.25 -25.11
CA ALA A 451 0.71 -13.04 -25.92
C ALA A 451 -0.33 -11.97 -25.52
N ASP A 452 -1.47 -12.38 -24.96
CA ASP A 452 -2.55 -11.49 -24.50
C ASP A 452 -2.26 -10.86 -23.11
N GLY A 453 -1.08 -11.07 -22.56
CA GLY A 453 -0.67 -10.53 -21.28
C GLY A 453 -1.25 -11.26 -20.06
N ASP A 454 -1.72 -12.50 -20.24
CA ASP A 454 -2.26 -13.30 -19.14
C ASP A 454 -1.19 -13.58 -18.07
N CYS A 455 -1.58 -13.42 -16.82
CA CYS A 455 -0.79 -13.88 -15.68
C CYS A 455 -0.91 -15.42 -15.53
N PRO A 456 0.05 -16.09 -14.87
CA PRO A 456 -0.11 -17.48 -14.48
C PRO A 456 -1.24 -17.66 -13.47
N VAL A 457 -1.66 -18.90 -13.24
CA VAL A 457 -2.63 -19.23 -12.18
C VAL A 457 -2.01 -18.92 -10.84
N VAL A 458 -2.64 -18.05 -10.06
CA VAL A 458 -2.21 -17.69 -8.70
C VAL A 458 -3.38 -17.61 -7.74
N SER A 459 -3.15 -18.02 -6.51
CA SER A 459 -4.11 -17.90 -5.40
C SER A 459 -3.59 -16.95 -4.34
N ILE A 460 -4.38 -15.92 -4.04
CA ILE A 460 -4.05 -14.89 -3.08
C ILE A 460 -5.10 -14.89 -1.98
N VAL A 461 -4.66 -15.11 -0.74
CA VAL A 461 -5.50 -15.01 0.47
C VAL A 461 -5.10 -13.75 1.23
N HIS A 462 -5.99 -12.79 1.26
CA HIS A 462 -5.77 -11.51 1.91
C HIS A 462 -6.68 -11.36 3.13
N MET A 463 -6.07 -11.11 4.28
CA MET A 463 -6.82 -10.88 5.51
C MET A 463 -7.23 -9.41 5.60
N TRP A 464 -8.51 -9.14 5.82
CA TRP A 464 -8.98 -7.78 5.98
C TRP A 464 -10.20 -7.67 6.90
N ALA A 465 -10.13 -6.74 7.86
CA ALA A 465 -11.32 -6.36 8.61
C ALA A 465 -12.29 -5.60 7.68
N ALA A 466 -13.58 -5.92 7.78
CA ALA A 466 -14.61 -5.23 7.01
C ALA A 466 -14.75 -3.78 7.48
N ASP A 467 -14.25 -2.83 6.69
CA ASP A 467 -14.45 -1.40 6.84
C ASP A 467 -14.62 -0.72 5.47
N SER A 468 -15.12 0.50 5.45
CA SER A 468 -15.42 1.22 4.22
C SER A 468 -14.18 1.57 3.39
N LEU A 469 -13.06 1.86 4.03
CA LEU A 469 -11.79 2.19 3.36
C LEU A 469 -11.20 0.96 2.68
N ALA A 470 -11.19 -0.17 3.41
CA ALA A 470 -10.77 -1.45 2.87
C ALA A 470 -11.58 -1.84 1.64
N PHE A 471 -12.89 -1.67 1.71
CA PHE A 471 -13.78 -1.96 0.60
C PHE A 471 -13.50 -1.08 -0.62
N GLN A 472 -13.36 0.23 -0.43
CA GLN A 472 -13.01 1.17 -1.51
C GLN A 472 -11.67 0.81 -2.15
N ALA A 473 -10.67 0.47 -1.35
CA ALA A 473 -9.35 0.05 -1.83
C ALA A 473 -9.44 -1.21 -2.71
N LEU A 474 -10.19 -2.23 -2.27
CA LEU A 474 -10.37 -3.46 -3.03
C LEU A 474 -11.13 -3.25 -4.35
N MET A 475 -12.09 -2.33 -4.37
CA MET A 475 -12.76 -1.93 -5.61
C MET A 475 -11.80 -1.23 -6.58
N ALA A 476 -10.91 -0.38 -6.07
CA ALA A 476 -9.86 0.24 -6.87
C ALA A 476 -8.87 -0.80 -7.41
N VAL A 477 -8.45 -1.77 -6.60
CA VAL A 477 -7.63 -2.92 -7.04
C VAL A 477 -8.31 -3.69 -8.18
N LYS A 478 -9.59 -4.05 -8.01
CA LYS A 478 -10.36 -4.75 -9.06
C LYS A 478 -10.44 -3.95 -10.36
N LYS A 479 -10.60 -2.63 -10.26
CA LYS A 479 -10.65 -1.75 -11.44
C LYS A 479 -9.30 -1.68 -12.16
N THR A 480 -8.21 -1.65 -11.42
CA THR A 480 -6.85 -1.50 -11.96
C THR A 480 -6.29 -2.81 -12.49
N MET A 481 -6.51 -3.92 -11.76
CA MET A 481 -6.08 -5.24 -12.19
C MET A 481 -7.18 -5.89 -13.07
N THR A 482 -7.10 -5.66 -14.37
CA THR A 482 -8.12 -6.09 -15.34
C THR A 482 -8.41 -7.59 -15.24
N ASN A 483 -9.68 -7.94 -15.05
CA ASN A 483 -10.21 -9.31 -14.97
C ASN A 483 -9.75 -10.12 -13.74
N ILE A 484 -9.12 -9.53 -12.73
CA ILE A 484 -8.82 -10.26 -11.49
C ILE A 484 -10.12 -10.81 -10.86
N ASN A 485 -10.09 -12.08 -10.46
CA ASN A 485 -11.21 -12.71 -9.77
C ASN A 485 -11.19 -12.32 -8.27
N LEU A 486 -11.94 -11.27 -7.90
CA LEU A 486 -12.05 -10.80 -6.53
C LEU A 486 -13.20 -11.52 -5.82
N VAL A 487 -12.87 -12.28 -4.76
CA VAL A 487 -13.81 -13.08 -3.97
C VAL A 487 -13.79 -12.63 -2.52
N PHE A 488 -14.95 -12.27 -1.97
CA PHE A 488 -15.09 -11.98 -0.54
C PHE A 488 -15.51 -13.23 0.23
N ASP A 489 -14.69 -13.63 1.21
CA ASP A 489 -15.01 -14.68 2.15
C ASP A 489 -15.47 -14.04 3.46
N TYR A 490 -16.74 -14.20 3.76
CA TYR A 490 -17.35 -13.61 4.94
C TYR A 490 -17.13 -14.45 6.22
N GLY A 491 -16.51 -15.62 6.09
CA GLY A 491 -16.14 -16.48 7.20
C GLY A 491 -17.32 -17.00 8.01
N PHE A 492 -18.45 -17.22 7.34
CA PHE A 492 -19.60 -17.87 8.00
C PHE A 492 -19.25 -19.31 8.37
N SER A 493 -19.55 -19.69 9.60
CA SER A 493 -19.20 -20.99 10.14
C SER A 493 -20.16 -22.12 9.72
N TRP A 494 -21.26 -21.79 9.03
CA TRP A 494 -22.22 -22.77 8.54
C TRP A 494 -22.08 -22.98 7.03
N GLU A 495 -22.33 -24.19 6.59
CA GLU A 495 -22.18 -24.62 5.18
C GLU A 495 -23.52 -25.06 4.55
N ASP A 496 -24.66 -24.64 5.08
CA ASP A 496 -25.96 -24.94 4.51
C ASP A 496 -26.33 -24.06 3.31
N SER A 497 -27.47 -24.36 2.68
CA SER A 497 -27.98 -23.64 1.52
C SER A 497 -28.23 -22.14 1.82
N ASP A 498 -28.65 -21.81 3.03
CA ASP A 498 -28.95 -20.43 3.43
C ASP A 498 -27.66 -19.61 3.58
N ALA A 499 -26.54 -20.21 4.05
CA ALA A 499 -25.24 -19.58 4.07
C ALA A 499 -24.73 -19.29 2.64
N SER A 500 -24.90 -20.23 1.72
CA SER A 500 -24.56 -20.04 0.31
C SER A 500 -25.35 -18.89 -0.31
N ARG A 501 -26.66 -18.83 -0.04
CA ARG A 501 -27.54 -17.75 -0.50
C ARG A 501 -27.19 -16.40 0.09
N LEU A 502 -26.84 -16.35 1.39
CA LEU A 502 -26.37 -15.11 2.02
C LEU A 502 -25.06 -14.63 1.40
N LYS A 503 -24.12 -15.54 1.10
CA LYS A 503 -22.89 -15.20 0.37
C LYS A 503 -23.18 -14.64 -1.02
N LYS A 504 -24.09 -15.24 -1.77
CA LYS A 504 -24.54 -14.74 -3.09
C LYS A 504 -25.19 -13.36 -2.97
N LEU A 505 -26.09 -13.18 -1.99
CA LEU A 505 -26.72 -11.88 -1.71
C LEU A 505 -25.69 -10.80 -1.45
N LEU A 506 -24.75 -11.05 -0.55
CA LEU A 506 -23.68 -10.11 -0.23
C LEU A 506 -22.76 -9.85 -1.43
N HIS A 507 -22.49 -10.86 -2.25
CA HIS A 507 -21.72 -10.71 -3.48
C HIS A 507 -22.41 -9.79 -4.48
N VAL A 508 -23.71 -10.00 -4.76
CA VAL A 508 -24.49 -9.12 -5.65
C VAL A 508 -24.47 -7.68 -5.13
N LEU A 509 -24.77 -7.48 -3.84
CA LEU A 509 -24.77 -6.16 -3.22
C LEU A 509 -23.38 -5.48 -3.27
N THR A 510 -22.32 -6.26 -3.14
CA THR A 510 -20.95 -5.78 -3.22
C THR A 510 -20.65 -5.13 -4.57
N PHE A 511 -20.99 -5.81 -5.64
CA PHE A 511 -20.63 -5.40 -7.01
C PHE A 511 -21.67 -4.54 -7.71
N THR A 512 -22.85 -4.34 -7.14
CA THR A 512 -23.85 -3.41 -7.68
C THR A 512 -23.42 -1.96 -7.41
N PRO A 513 -23.30 -1.10 -8.44
CA PRO A 513 -22.90 0.29 -8.26
C PRO A 513 -23.98 1.09 -7.52
N PRO A 514 -23.62 2.07 -6.69
CA PRO A 514 -24.56 3.04 -6.13
C PRO A 514 -24.99 4.09 -7.20
N PRO A 515 -26.15 4.76 -7.06
CA PRO A 515 -27.17 4.49 -6.07
C PRO A 515 -28.01 3.26 -6.43
N TYR A 516 -28.34 2.45 -5.42
CA TYR A 516 -29.09 1.22 -5.62
C TYR A 516 -30.22 1.12 -4.61
N ARG A 517 -31.42 0.77 -5.10
CA ARG A 517 -32.58 0.55 -4.26
C ARG A 517 -33.40 -0.61 -4.83
N MET A 518 -33.57 -1.66 -4.06
CA MET A 518 -34.34 -2.85 -4.43
C MET A 518 -35.15 -3.40 -3.25
N VAL A 519 -36.27 -4.03 -3.56
CA VAL A 519 -37.02 -4.80 -2.56
C VAL A 519 -36.25 -6.07 -2.22
N ALA A 520 -36.06 -6.32 -0.92
CA ALA A 520 -35.23 -7.44 -0.46
C ALA A 520 -35.72 -8.81 -0.97
N THR A 521 -37.03 -9.02 -1.04
CA THR A 521 -37.62 -10.25 -1.58
C THR A 521 -37.41 -10.41 -3.08
N GLU A 522 -37.36 -9.31 -3.84
CA GLU A 522 -37.03 -9.33 -5.27
C GLU A 522 -35.59 -9.76 -5.51
N LEU A 523 -34.65 -9.24 -4.73
CA LEU A 523 -33.25 -9.65 -4.82
C LEU A 523 -33.07 -11.14 -4.47
N VAL A 524 -33.76 -11.63 -3.44
CA VAL A 524 -33.74 -13.06 -3.07
C VAL A 524 -34.34 -13.89 -4.21
N ARG A 525 -35.44 -13.44 -4.82
CA ARG A 525 -36.04 -14.12 -5.96
C ARG A 525 -35.05 -14.30 -7.11
N ASN A 526 -34.36 -13.23 -7.50
CA ASN A 526 -33.37 -13.26 -8.59
C ASN A 526 -32.25 -14.26 -8.33
N ILE A 527 -31.83 -14.40 -7.06
CA ILE A 527 -30.81 -15.39 -6.66
C ILE A 527 -31.34 -16.81 -6.81
N LEU A 528 -32.58 -17.07 -6.35
CA LEU A 528 -33.20 -18.40 -6.42
C LEU A 528 -33.48 -18.82 -7.85
N GLU A 529 -34.02 -17.91 -8.69
CA GLU A 529 -34.24 -18.18 -10.11
C GLU A 529 -32.94 -18.48 -10.84
N GLY A 530 -31.83 -17.82 -10.46
CA GLY A 530 -30.51 -18.18 -10.95
C GLY A 530 -30.10 -19.59 -10.53
N GLU A 531 -30.31 -19.97 -9.27
CA GLU A 531 -30.00 -21.32 -8.78
C GLU A 531 -30.81 -22.41 -9.51
N GLU A 532 -32.08 -22.18 -9.77
CA GLU A 532 -32.93 -23.15 -10.48
C GLU A 532 -32.54 -23.25 -11.96
N ARG A 533 -32.16 -22.16 -12.61
CA ARG A 533 -31.58 -22.19 -13.97
C ARG A 533 -30.30 -23.00 -14.01
N ASP A 534 -29.34 -22.73 -13.11
CA ASP A 534 -28.08 -23.48 -13.03
C ASP A 534 -28.31 -24.98 -12.85
N LYS A 535 -29.34 -25.37 -12.03
CA LYS A 535 -29.72 -26.78 -11.83
C LYS A 535 -30.30 -27.39 -13.10
N ALA A 536 -31.21 -26.69 -13.78
CA ALA A 536 -31.84 -27.15 -15.00
C ALA A 536 -30.82 -27.31 -16.12
N ASP A 537 -29.89 -26.37 -16.27
CA ASP A 537 -28.81 -26.42 -17.25
C ASP A 537 -27.87 -27.62 -16.97
N LEU A 538 -27.51 -27.82 -15.71
CA LEU A 538 -26.67 -28.98 -15.32
C LEU A 538 -27.37 -30.31 -15.58
N ALA A 539 -28.67 -30.39 -15.28
CA ALA A 539 -29.49 -31.59 -15.55
C ALA A 539 -29.64 -31.83 -17.02
N THR A 540 -29.87 -30.80 -17.83
CA THR A 540 -29.89 -30.87 -19.29
C THR A 540 -28.56 -31.36 -19.86
N LEU A 541 -27.45 -30.85 -19.37
CA LEU A 541 -26.11 -31.30 -19.79
C LEU A 541 -25.85 -32.76 -19.44
N LYS A 542 -26.34 -33.24 -18.29
CA LYS A 542 -26.27 -34.67 -17.93
C LYS A 542 -27.13 -35.53 -18.83
N ALA A 543 -28.36 -35.13 -19.06
CA ALA A 543 -29.27 -35.85 -19.96
C ALA A 543 -28.71 -35.94 -21.39
N ARG A 544 -28.14 -34.86 -21.94
CA ARG A 544 -27.50 -34.84 -23.25
C ARG A 544 -26.21 -35.63 -23.35
N ARG A 545 -25.58 -35.98 -22.25
CA ARG A 545 -24.47 -36.95 -22.27
C ARG A 545 -24.94 -38.38 -22.50
N GLU A 546 -26.14 -38.71 -22.04
CA GLU A 546 -26.78 -40.02 -22.23
C GLU A 546 -27.56 -40.08 -23.53
N ASP A 547 -28.29 -39.00 -23.88
CA ASP A 547 -29.01 -38.80 -25.14
C ASP A 547 -28.73 -37.39 -25.68
N PRO A 548 -27.94 -37.25 -26.77
CA PRO A 548 -27.62 -35.96 -27.37
C PRO A 548 -28.80 -35.11 -27.82
N PHE A 549 -29.98 -35.73 -28.00
CA PHE A 549 -31.22 -35.08 -28.41
C PHE A 549 -32.19 -34.82 -27.26
N ALA A 550 -31.76 -35.06 -26.00
CA ALA A 550 -32.59 -34.79 -24.85
C ALA A 550 -33.03 -33.32 -24.78
N ASP A 551 -34.31 -33.11 -24.51
CA ASP A 551 -34.91 -31.78 -24.39
C ASP A 551 -34.26 -30.96 -23.26
N GLU A 552 -34.32 -29.64 -23.42
CA GLU A 552 -33.87 -28.70 -22.39
C GLU A 552 -34.85 -28.73 -21.20
N LEU A 553 -34.31 -29.00 -20.03
CA LEU A 553 -35.08 -29.02 -18.80
C LEU A 553 -35.39 -27.60 -18.33
N LYS A 554 -36.63 -27.32 -18.05
CA LYS A 554 -37.06 -25.99 -17.58
C LYS A 554 -36.76 -25.83 -16.09
N PRO A 555 -36.30 -24.63 -15.65
CA PRO A 555 -36.13 -24.34 -14.23
C PRO A 555 -37.46 -24.40 -13.47
N THR A 556 -37.41 -24.80 -12.22
CA THR A 556 -38.59 -24.84 -11.35
C THR A 556 -39.08 -23.43 -11.04
N GLU A 557 -40.38 -23.22 -11.11
CA GLU A 557 -40.99 -21.92 -10.77
C GLU A 557 -40.94 -21.68 -9.25
N ILE A 558 -40.45 -20.50 -8.85
CA ILE A 558 -40.28 -20.10 -7.47
C ILE A 558 -41.49 -19.30 -6.98
N THR A 559 -42.12 -19.75 -5.93
CA THR A 559 -43.32 -19.12 -5.39
C THR A 559 -42.99 -17.92 -4.45
N LYS A 560 -43.95 -16.96 -4.36
CA LYS A 560 -43.81 -15.82 -3.42
C LYS A 560 -43.61 -16.24 -1.95
N PRO A 561 -44.32 -17.25 -1.40
CA PRO A 561 -44.09 -17.71 -0.03
C PRO A 561 -42.68 -18.26 0.23
N GLU A 562 -42.09 -18.98 -0.75
CA GLU A 562 -40.71 -19.49 -0.65
C GLU A 562 -39.71 -18.35 -0.57
N VAL A 563 -39.84 -17.36 -1.44
CA VAL A 563 -38.98 -16.17 -1.41
C VAL A 563 -39.07 -15.45 -0.06
N GLN A 564 -40.30 -15.26 0.45
CA GLN A 564 -40.52 -14.60 1.73
C GLN A 564 -39.88 -15.39 2.90
N LYS A 565 -40.08 -16.70 2.95
CA LYS A 565 -39.51 -17.58 3.97
C LYS A 565 -37.97 -17.56 3.97
N ILE A 566 -37.37 -17.57 2.80
CA ILE A 566 -35.90 -17.49 2.66
C ILE A 566 -35.40 -16.12 3.08
N TRP A 567 -36.06 -15.02 2.65
CA TRP A 567 -35.70 -13.69 3.12
C TRP A 567 -35.75 -13.56 4.65
N GLU A 568 -36.79 -14.08 5.31
CA GLU A 568 -36.91 -14.04 6.75
C GLU A 568 -35.77 -14.80 7.45
N ARG A 569 -35.35 -15.94 6.91
CA ARG A 569 -34.19 -16.67 7.39
C ARG A 569 -32.91 -15.87 7.21
N LEU A 570 -32.67 -15.32 6.03
CA LEU A 570 -31.49 -14.50 5.75
C LEU A 570 -31.45 -13.25 6.65
N ALA A 571 -32.58 -12.57 6.84
CA ALA A 571 -32.71 -11.42 7.73
C ALA A 571 -32.41 -11.77 9.19
N LYS A 572 -32.86 -12.97 9.64
CA LYS A 572 -32.54 -13.48 10.96
C LYS A 572 -31.05 -13.78 11.13
N GLU A 573 -30.41 -14.36 10.11
CA GLU A 573 -28.98 -14.63 10.13
C GLU A 573 -28.14 -13.34 10.06
N ILE A 574 -28.54 -12.36 9.28
CA ILE A 574 -27.94 -11.01 9.29
C ILE A 574 -28.03 -10.39 10.69
N SER A 575 -29.15 -10.60 11.39
CA SER A 575 -29.36 -10.07 12.74
C SER A 575 -28.55 -10.82 13.80
N LYS A 576 -28.45 -12.14 13.71
CA LYS A 576 -27.70 -12.99 14.64
C LYS A 576 -26.19 -12.84 14.49
N ASN A 577 -25.70 -12.76 13.27
CA ASN A 577 -24.28 -12.59 12.97
C ASN A 577 -23.90 -11.11 12.89
N GLN A 578 -24.32 -10.35 13.90
CA GLN A 578 -24.22 -8.88 13.96
C GLN A 578 -22.81 -8.34 13.68
N ILE A 579 -21.75 -9.11 13.97
CA ILE A 579 -20.37 -8.63 13.87
C ILE A 579 -19.89 -8.65 12.42
N VAL A 580 -20.13 -9.71 11.65
CA VAL A 580 -19.62 -9.83 10.28
C VAL A 580 -20.57 -9.23 9.26
N ALA A 581 -21.82 -9.70 9.19
CA ALA A 581 -22.76 -9.24 8.18
C ALA A 581 -23.07 -7.75 8.32
N LYS A 582 -23.27 -7.25 9.55
CA LYS A 582 -23.50 -5.82 9.80
C LYS A 582 -22.31 -4.96 9.44
N LYS A 583 -21.08 -5.37 9.79
CA LYS A 583 -19.86 -4.64 9.41
C LYS A 583 -19.66 -4.60 7.89
N VAL A 584 -19.92 -5.72 7.20
CA VAL A 584 -19.84 -5.79 5.74
C VAL A 584 -20.86 -4.85 5.11
N LEU A 585 -22.13 -4.90 5.53
CA LEU A 585 -23.17 -4.00 5.01
C LEU A 585 -22.84 -2.53 5.27
N GLN A 586 -22.35 -2.19 6.46
CA GLN A 586 -21.91 -0.84 6.79
C GLN A 586 -20.73 -0.39 5.92
N ALA A 587 -19.73 -1.27 5.73
CA ALA A 587 -18.58 -0.98 4.86
C ALA A 587 -18.98 -0.69 3.42
N MET A 588 -20.02 -1.39 2.94
CA MET A 588 -20.59 -1.17 1.61
C MET A 588 -21.58 0.00 1.54
N LYS A 589 -21.83 0.71 2.66
CA LYS A 589 -22.88 1.73 2.78
C LYS A 589 -24.27 1.22 2.39
N ILE A 590 -24.56 -0.02 2.80
CA ILE A 590 -25.85 -0.67 2.56
C ILE A 590 -26.71 -0.56 3.82
N ASP A 591 -27.90 -0.04 3.65
CA ASP A 591 -28.91 0.11 4.68
C ASP A 591 -30.13 -0.78 4.38
N ILE A 592 -30.60 -1.51 5.39
CA ILE A 592 -31.79 -2.35 5.30
C ILE A 592 -32.94 -1.62 6.02
N ARG A 593 -33.82 -0.99 5.27
CA ARG A 593 -34.91 -0.16 5.80
C ARG A 593 -36.20 -0.96 5.91
N LYS A 594 -36.66 -1.13 7.15
CA LYS A 594 -37.95 -1.74 7.46
C LYS A 594 -38.95 -0.64 7.82
N SER A 595 -40.14 -0.70 7.25
CA SER A 595 -41.26 0.18 7.62
C SER A 595 -42.51 -0.70 7.83
N ALA A 596 -43.31 -0.38 8.84
CA ALA A 596 -44.52 -1.13 9.13
C ALA A 596 -45.45 -1.14 7.90
N GLY A 597 -45.90 -2.32 7.51
CA GLY A 597 -46.80 -2.52 6.37
C GLY A 597 -46.18 -2.30 4.98
N LYS A 598 -44.85 -2.05 4.87
CA LYS A 598 -44.16 -1.87 3.57
C LYS A 598 -43.11 -2.95 3.37
N PRO A 599 -42.79 -3.28 2.10
CA PRO A 599 -41.68 -4.19 1.79
C PRO A 599 -40.34 -3.67 2.38
N THR A 600 -39.50 -4.58 2.86
CA THR A 600 -38.15 -4.25 3.27
C THR A 600 -37.31 -3.81 2.08
N LEU A 601 -36.67 -2.66 2.18
CA LEU A 601 -35.82 -2.11 1.14
C LEU A 601 -34.34 -2.27 1.50
N ILE A 602 -33.55 -2.64 0.51
CA ILE A 602 -32.09 -2.60 0.55
C ILE A 602 -31.66 -1.38 -0.25
N VAL A 603 -30.94 -0.49 0.41
CA VAL A 603 -30.47 0.78 -0.17
C VAL A 603 -28.95 0.84 -0.06
N LYS A 604 -28.27 1.07 -1.16
CA LYS A 604 -26.82 1.34 -1.22
C LYS A 604 -26.62 2.78 -1.64
N SER A 605 -25.99 3.57 -0.79
CA SER A 605 -25.69 4.99 -1.00
C SER A 605 -24.26 5.21 -1.50
#